data_afe00cc33abccf16ae281586899e176a
#
_entry.id   afe00cc33abccf16ae281586899e176a
#
_cell.length_a   1.000
_cell.length_b   1.000
_cell.length_c   1.000
_cell.angle_alpha   90.00
_cell.angle_beta   90.00
_cell.angle_gamma   90.00
#
_symmetry.space_group_name_H-M   'P 1'
#
loop_
_entity.id
_entity.type
_entity.pdbx_description
1 polymer ?
#
loop_
_entity_poly.entity_id
_entity_poly.type
_entity_poly.pdbx_seq_one_letter_code
_entity_poly.pdbx_strand_id
1 'polypeptide(L)'
;MYGGFFCGFLNIIYMRRLSITLFSLCLASALTAQTTGSNQSVRLRADNIDEVVSAMTLEEKVHLVIGCGMSMGSDTKFPGTAGRTYDIPRLGIPSAYLADGPHRLAMAAKREFDSRTYHATEFPSSTTVAATFNPDAAHKVGRTLGTEVKDYGLDVLLAPGVNLMRNVLCGRNHEYYSEDPVLTGKMAAAYINGIQSRGTGTCLKHFAVNNQETNRNNNDSRLTQRPLRELYLKCFEIAVKESQPWSVMTAYNKVNGKYTCEDRELTEDILRDEWGFKGLVMSDWNAGKDAVTSIVAGNDMLQPGQDRQYKAILKAVESGTLDLALLDRSVKRVLEFVVKSHTFAGYEYPNKTDLEAHAQVDREIGAEGIVLLDNKQALPMAAGIKKVALYGTTSYDMVPAGMGFGSTGIGYYTVSMVEGLRNAGYIVDKELLNRYKKHMADEQKRLFPHGKPPFAFTPLPRAEEFLPTAEELAAQVKANDIAVLTLGRVSGEGCDRR
;
A
#
# COMPACT_ATOMS: atom_id res chain seq x y z
N MET A 1 78.02 11.51 -73.01
CA MET A 1 77.31 10.27 -72.71
C MET A 1 77.37 10.02 -71.17
N TYR A 2 76.59 10.63 -70.40
CA TYR A 2 76.25 10.27 -68.99
C TYR A 2 75.06 11.13 -68.59
N GLY A 3 73.87 10.61 -68.68
CA GLY A 3 72.67 11.35 -68.31
C GLY A 3 71.44 10.43 -68.38
N GLY A 4 71.36 9.42 -67.53
CA GLY A 4 70.20 8.52 -67.71
C GLY A 4 69.89 7.59 -66.50
N PHE A 5 70.61 7.71 -65.37
CA PHE A 5 70.41 6.76 -64.26
C PHE A 5 69.97 7.36 -62.90
N PHE A 6 69.77 8.68 -62.80
CA PHE A 6 69.39 9.31 -61.54
C PHE A 6 67.89 9.61 -61.36
N CYS A 7 67.07 9.49 -62.44
CA CYS A 7 65.64 9.82 -62.38
C CYS A 7 64.75 8.65 -61.89
N GLY A 8 65.27 7.39 -61.96
CA GLY A 8 64.47 6.23 -61.59
C GLY A 8 64.42 5.94 -60.08
N PHE A 9 65.46 6.33 -59.34
CA PHE A 9 65.52 6.01 -57.88
C PHE A 9 64.75 6.98 -57.02
N LEU A 10 64.57 8.23 -57.41
CA LEU A 10 63.78 9.21 -56.68
C LEU A 10 62.28 8.90 -56.73
N ASN A 11 61.79 8.38 -57.90
CA ASN A 11 60.36 8.03 -58.01
C ASN A 11 59.94 6.83 -57.22
N ILE A 12 60.82 5.84 -57.01
CA ILE A 12 60.52 4.62 -56.19
C ILE A 12 60.50 4.95 -54.72
N ILE A 13 61.36 5.88 -54.28
CA ILE A 13 61.38 6.28 -52.85
C ILE A 13 60.15 7.16 -52.51
N TYR A 14 59.70 8.02 -53.46
CA TYR A 14 58.55 8.88 -53.32
C TYR A 14 57.24 8.07 -53.31
N MET A 15 57.10 7.11 -54.19
CA MET A 15 55.94 6.21 -54.24
C MET A 15 55.85 5.30 -53.04
N ARG A 16 56.99 4.79 -52.49
CA ARG A 16 56.97 4.01 -51.23
C ARG A 16 56.66 4.85 -50.00
N ARG A 17 57.09 6.12 -49.94
CA ARG A 17 56.68 7.01 -48.82
C ARG A 17 55.20 7.41 -48.90
N LEU A 18 54.66 7.63 -50.11
CA LEU A 18 53.24 7.92 -50.27
C LEU A 18 52.32 6.74 -49.90
N SER A 19 52.72 5.51 -50.25
CA SER A 19 51.98 4.29 -49.91
C SER A 19 52.01 3.99 -48.39
N ILE A 20 53.12 4.25 -47.70
CA ILE A 20 53.21 4.06 -46.23
C ILE A 20 52.40 5.15 -45.49
N THR A 21 52.39 6.41 -45.99
CA THR A 21 51.61 7.50 -45.40
C THR A 21 50.10 7.31 -45.61
N LEU A 22 49.66 6.84 -46.77
CA LEU A 22 48.24 6.50 -47.00
C LEU A 22 47.80 5.28 -46.16
N PHE A 23 48.66 4.25 -45.98
CA PHE A 23 48.33 3.11 -45.17
C PHE A 23 48.27 3.47 -43.67
N SER A 24 49.13 4.37 -43.19
CA SER A 24 49.09 4.91 -41.81
C SER A 24 47.89 5.82 -41.57
N LEU A 25 47.44 6.63 -42.56
CA LEU A 25 46.21 7.42 -42.45
C LEU A 25 44.94 6.55 -42.48
N CYS A 26 44.90 5.47 -43.29
CA CYS A 26 43.79 4.55 -43.30
C CYS A 26 43.70 3.69 -42.01
N LEU A 27 44.85 3.31 -41.38
CA LEU A 27 44.81 2.66 -40.06
C LEU A 27 44.42 3.63 -38.94
N ALA A 28 44.85 4.88 -38.99
CA ALA A 28 44.44 5.89 -38.00
C ALA A 28 42.93 6.24 -38.10
N SER A 29 42.39 6.30 -39.31
CA SER A 29 40.94 6.52 -39.51
C SER A 29 40.11 5.27 -39.20
N ALA A 30 40.65 4.05 -39.32
CA ALA A 30 39.96 2.83 -38.86
C ALA A 30 40.00 2.66 -37.30
N LEU A 31 41.06 3.14 -36.63
CA LEU A 31 41.09 3.16 -35.17
C LEU A 31 40.25 4.31 -34.54
N THR A 32 40.03 5.43 -35.27
CA THR A 32 39.14 6.50 -34.81
C THR A 32 37.67 6.25 -35.12
N ALA A 33 37.36 5.37 -36.09
CA ALA A 33 35.98 4.96 -36.39
C ALA A 33 35.41 3.92 -35.40
N GLN A 34 36.26 3.30 -34.53
CA GLN A 34 35.79 2.37 -33.49
C GLN A 34 35.60 3.02 -32.11
N THR A 35 35.81 4.33 -31.96
CA THR A 35 35.59 5.04 -30.70
C THR A 35 34.47 6.10 -30.73
N THR A 36 33.70 6.15 -31.80
CA THR A 36 32.43 6.90 -31.81
C THR A 36 31.24 5.97 -31.78
N GLY A 37 31.33 4.90 -30.97
CA GLY A 37 30.16 4.29 -30.38
C GLY A 37 29.58 5.37 -29.48
N SER A 38 28.41 5.91 -29.82
CA SER A 38 27.65 6.80 -28.98
C SER A 38 27.58 6.18 -27.60
N ASN A 39 28.22 6.81 -26.62
CA ASN A 39 28.03 6.52 -25.21
C ASN A 39 26.60 6.98 -24.84
N GLN A 40 25.58 6.45 -25.52
CA GLN A 40 24.22 6.55 -25.08
C GLN A 40 24.20 5.71 -23.79
N SER A 41 24.24 6.41 -22.66
CA SER A 41 24.08 5.78 -21.37
C SER A 41 22.80 4.93 -21.41
N VAL A 42 22.93 3.64 -21.12
CA VAL A 42 21.81 2.71 -21.01
C VAL A 42 20.74 3.33 -20.10
N ARG A 43 19.52 3.49 -20.60
CA ARG A 43 18.40 4.01 -19.82
C ARG A 43 17.27 3.00 -19.82
N LEU A 44 16.56 2.91 -18.71
CA LEU A 44 15.46 1.98 -18.52
C LEU A 44 14.32 2.23 -19.52
N ARG A 45 13.91 1.16 -20.18
CA ARG A 45 12.69 1.03 -20.96
C ARG A 45 12.05 -0.32 -20.60
N ALA A 46 10.79 -0.50 -20.93
CA ALA A 46 10.08 -1.75 -20.65
C ALA A 46 10.66 -2.98 -21.37
N ASP A 47 11.39 -2.76 -22.47
CA ASP A 47 11.94 -3.80 -23.35
C ASP A 47 13.42 -4.10 -23.13
N ASN A 48 14.13 -3.38 -22.23
CA ASN A 48 15.58 -3.54 -22.05
C ASN A 48 16.03 -3.78 -20.60
N ILE A 49 15.19 -4.36 -19.77
CA ILE A 49 15.46 -4.56 -18.34
C ILE A 49 16.77 -5.35 -18.13
N ASP A 50 17.00 -6.42 -18.89
CA ASP A 50 18.22 -7.25 -18.76
C ASP A 50 19.50 -6.45 -19.09
N GLU A 51 19.44 -5.55 -20.08
CA GLU A 51 20.55 -4.65 -20.44
C GLU A 51 20.83 -3.68 -19.26
N VAL A 52 19.77 -3.11 -18.67
CA VAL A 52 19.88 -2.21 -17.52
C VAL A 52 20.49 -2.94 -16.30
N VAL A 53 20.00 -4.14 -15.96
CA VAL A 53 20.55 -4.96 -14.86
C VAL A 53 22.06 -5.22 -15.09
N SER A 54 22.47 -5.49 -16.31
CA SER A 54 23.87 -5.70 -16.66
C SER A 54 24.73 -4.42 -16.54
N ALA A 55 24.13 -3.25 -16.71
CA ALA A 55 24.80 -1.95 -16.61
C ALA A 55 24.84 -1.37 -15.17
N MET A 56 24.16 -2.01 -14.22
CA MET A 56 24.13 -1.59 -12.81
C MET A 56 25.40 -1.99 -12.06
N THR A 57 25.86 -1.13 -11.16
CA THR A 57 26.88 -1.51 -10.16
C THR A 57 26.26 -2.41 -9.08
N LEU A 58 27.10 -3.10 -8.31
CA LEU A 58 26.63 -3.94 -7.22
C LEU A 58 25.86 -3.13 -6.17
N GLU A 59 26.38 -1.94 -5.83
CA GLU A 59 25.76 -1.03 -4.86
C GLU A 59 24.35 -0.57 -5.32
N GLU A 60 24.20 -0.26 -6.61
CA GLU A 60 22.90 0.12 -7.19
C GLU A 60 21.90 -1.03 -7.14
N LYS A 61 22.35 -2.28 -7.44
CA LYS A 61 21.53 -3.47 -7.32
C LYS A 61 21.06 -3.69 -5.89
N VAL A 62 21.96 -3.54 -4.91
CA VAL A 62 21.62 -3.67 -3.49
C VAL A 62 20.66 -2.57 -3.05
N HIS A 63 20.87 -1.32 -3.47
CA HIS A 63 19.92 -0.23 -3.15
C HIS A 63 18.53 -0.49 -3.72
N LEU A 64 18.42 -1.06 -4.92
CA LEU A 64 17.13 -1.26 -5.56
C LEU A 64 16.27 -2.34 -4.87
N VAL A 65 16.89 -3.36 -4.25
CA VAL A 65 16.18 -4.41 -3.51
C VAL A 65 15.89 -4.05 -2.05
N ILE A 66 16.22 -2.84 -1.62
CA ILE A 66 15.78 -2.27 -0.35
C ILE A 66 14.96 -1.01 -0.60
N GLY A 67 13.93 -0.76 0.22
CA GLY A 67 13.09 0.42 0.09
C GLY A 67 13.80 1.72 0.49
N CYS A 68 13.19 2.84 0.21
CA CYS A 68 13.63 4.19 0.62
C CYS A 68 12.72 4.76 1.68
N GLY A 69 12.57 4.09 2.81
CA GLY A 69 11.95 4.61 4.02
C GLY A 69 10.56 5.23 3.85
N MET A 70 10.00 5.64 4.98
CA MET A 70 8.75 6.40 5.04
C MET A 70 9.02 7.87 4.73
N SER A 71 8.21 8.45 3.88
CA SER A 71 8.29 9.88 3.54
C SER A 71 7.64 10.74 4.63
N MET A 72 8.22 10.74 5.84
CA MET A 72 7.69 11.47 7.00
C MET A 72 8.08 12.96 7.02
N GLY A 73 8.98 13.39 6.14
CA GLY A 73 9.50 14.77 6.09
C GLY A 73 8.97 15.59 4.92
N SER A 74 9.26 16.89 4.95
CA SER A 74 8.92 17.86 3.91
C SER A 74 9.80 17.77 2.67
N ASP A 75 10.90 17.03 2.74
CA ASP A 75 11.92 16.90 1.68
C ASP A 75 11.55 15.90 0.59
N THR A 76 10.34 15.34 0.62
CA THR A 76 9.87 14.39 -0.37
C THR A 76 8.75 14.99 -1.23
N LYS A 77 8.72 14.60 -2.50
CA LYS A 77 7.67 15.03 -3.45
C LYS A 77 6.26 14.69 -2.94
N PHE A 78 6.11 13.59 -2.20
CA PHE A 78 4.83 13.09 -1.69
C PHE A 78 4.94 12.77 -0.19
N PRO A 79 4.88 13.77 0.69
CA PRO A 79 4.94 13.55 2.13
C PRO A 79 3.76 12.72 2.64
N GLY A 80 4.02 11.90 3.66
CA GLY A 80 3.03 11.01 4.27
C GLY A 80 2.83 9.67 3.56
N THR A 81 3.61 9.38 2.51
CA THR A 81 3.61 8.06 1.86
C THR A 81 4.39 7.04 2.66
N ALA A 82 4.00 5.77 2.55
CA ALA A 82 4.61 4.67 3.29
C ALA A 82 6.07 4.42 2.89
N GLY A 83 6.43 4.67 1.63
CA GLY A 83 7.78 4.52 1.11
C GLY A 83 7.83 4.67 -0.41
N ARG A 84 8.98 4.32 -0.96
CA ARG A 84 9.23 4.34 -2.41
C ARG A 84 10.35 3.36 -2.78
N THR A 85 10.48 3.05 -4.07
CA THR A 85 11.67 2.35 -4.59
C THR A 85 12.84 3.32 -4.69
N TYR A 86 14.07 2.79 -4.72
CA TYR A 86 15.27 3.60 -4.93
C TYR A 86 15.32 4.09 -6.38
N ASP A 87 15.70 5.35 -6.59
CA ASP A 87 15.90 5.93 -7.92
C ASP A 87 17.37 5.87 -8.35
N ILE A 88 17.61 5.62 -9.65
CA ILE A 88 18.95 5.62 -10.24
C ILE A 88 18.94 6.50 -11.49
N PRO A 89 19.14 7.83 -11.31
CA PRO A 89 18.95 8.81 -12.40
C PRO A 89 19.82 8.55 -13.63
N ARG A 90 21.06 8.06 -13.44
CA ARG A 90 21.97 7.78 -14.58
C ARG A 90 21.41 6.68 -15.52
N LEU A 91 20.63 5.74 -14.99
CA LEU A 91 19.96 4.68 -15.74
C LEU A 91 18.51 5.01 -16.08
N GLY A 92 18.03 6.20 -15.76
CA GLY A 92 16.66 6.61 -16.00
C GLY A 92 15.62 5.83 -15.17
N ILE A 93 16.01 5.30 -14.00
CA ILE A 93 15.14 4.59 -13.09
C ILE A 93 14.55 5.58 -12.10
N PRO A 94 13.26 5.90 -12.14
CA PRO A 94 12.60 6.76 -11.15
C PRO A 94 12.17 5.97 -9.92
N SER A 95 11.82 6.67 -8.84
CA SER A 95 11.12 6.08 -7.71
C SER A 95 9.65 5.79 -8.05
N ALA A 96 9.16 4.60 -7.69
CA ALA A 96 7.73 4.32 -7.59
C ALA A 96 7.27 4.55 -6.15
N TYR A 97 6.20 5.34 -5.96
CA TYR A 97 5.70 5.76 -4.65
C TYR A 97 4.61 4.84 -4.13
N LEU A 98 4.78 4.40 -2.87
CA LEU A 98 3.92 3.46 -2.18
C LEU A 98 3.09 4.21 -1.15
N ALA A 99 1.77 4.18 -1.28
CA ALA A 99 0.85 4.78 -0.32
C ALA A 99 0.13 3.70 0.48
N ASP A 100 -0.03 3.91 1.77
CA ASP A 100 -0.86 3.04 2.60
C ASP A 100 -2.35 3.37 2.44
N GLY A 101 -3.22 2.48 2.93
CA GLY A 101 -4.65 2.76 3.03
C GLY A 101 -5.57 1.77 2.33
N PRO A 102 -6.07 0.72 3.03
CA PRO A 102 -7.10 -0.16 2.49
C PRO A 102 -8.47 0.51 2.34
N HIS A 103 -8.74 1.58 3.11
CA HIS A 103 -10.03 2.28 3.11
C HIS A 103 -9.90 3.75 2.68
N ARG A 104 -8.73 4.34 2.86
CA ARG A 104 -8.43 5.73 2.53
C ARG A 104 -6.98 5.87 2.12
N LEU A 105 -6.73 6.64 1.08
CA LEU A 105 -5.37 6.96 0.68
C LEU A 105 -4.63 7.70 1.80
N ALA A 106 -3.55 7.10 2.31
CA ALA A 106 -2.69 7.72 3.31
C ALA A 106 -1.70 8.68 2.66
N MET A 107 -1.84 9.95 2.97
CA MET A 107 -0.94 11.02 2.53
C MET A 107 -0.96 12.18 3.53
N ALA A 108 0.06 13.02 3.53
CA ALA A 108 0.05 14.24 4.32
C ALA A 108 -0.96 15.26 3.79
N ALA A 109 -1.63 15.95 4.72
CA ALA A 109 -2.58 17.00 4.38
C ALA A 109 -1.96 18.23 3.70
N LYS A 110 -0.66 18.41 3.80
CA LYS A 110 0.11 19.53 3.22
C LYS A 110 1.27 19.01 2.40
N ARG A 111 1.51 19.69 1.27
CA ARG A 111 2.70 19.50 0.43
C ARG A 111 3.47 20.82 0.41
N GLU A 112 4.80 20.76 0.35
CA GLU A 112 5.66 21.94 0.46
C GLU A 112 5.39 22.99 -0.64
N PHE A 113 5.04 22.52 -1.83
CA PHE A 113 4.86 23.38 -3.01
C PHE A 113 3.41 23.81 -3.26
N ASP A 114 2.50 23.52 -2.32
CA ASP A 114 1.08 23.78 -2.50
C ASP A 114 0.41 24.20 -1.19
N SER A 115 -0.24 25.37 -1.21
CA SER A 115 -0.96 25.90 -0.04
C SER A 115 -2.26 25.16 0.27
N ARG A 116 -2.77 24.33 -0.65
CA ARG A 116 -4.03 23.57 -0.48
C ARG A 116 -3.90 22.57 0.67
N THR A 117 -5.05 22.17 1.19
CA THR A 117 -5.15 21.00 2.06
C THR A 117 -5.62 19.82 1.21
N TYR A 118 -4.90 18.71 1.30
CA TYR A 118 -5.20 17.49 0.61
C TYR A 118 -6.09 16.61 1.48
N HIS A 119 -7.15 16.11 0.89
CA HIS A 119 -8.11 15.22 1.51
C HIS A 119 -8.23 13.95 0.67
N ALA A 120 -8.52 12.84 1.31
CA ALA A 120 -8.87 11.59 0.65
C ALA A 120 -10.24 11.12 1.14
N THR A 121 -10.94 10.35 0.31
CA THR A 121 -12.21 9.74 0.69
C THR A 121 -11.96 8.59 1.64
N GLU A 122 -12.71 8.54 2.75
CA GLU A 122 -12.79 7.36 3.62
C GLU A 122 -13.90 6.46 3.10
N PHE A 123 -13.53 5.31 2.58
CA PHE A 123 -14.48 4.29 2.14
C PHE A 123 -14.87 3.36 3.30
N PRO A 124 -15.99 2.61 3.18
CA PRO A 124 -16.39 1.67 4.20
C PRO A 124 -15.27 0.65 4.48
N SER A 125 -15.19 0.17 5.73
CA SER A 125 -14.22 -0.86 6.10
C SER A 125 -14.33 -2.09 5.18
N SER A 126 -13.23 -2.82 4.98
CA SER A 126 -13.25 -4.03 4.16
C SER A 126 -14.31 -5.04 4.64
N THR A 127 -14.56 -5.10 5.97
CA THR A 127 -15.65 -5.88 6.55
C THR A 127 -17.02 -5.43 6.05
N THR A 128 -17.27 -4.11 6.00
CA THR A 128 -18.54 -3.55 5.50
C THR A 128 -18.69 -3.81 4.00
N VAL A 129 -17.62 -3.64 3.23
CA VAL A 129 -17.62 -3.98 1.79
C VAL A 129 -17.90 -5.47 1.57
N ALA A 130 -17.31 -6.36 2.39
CA ALA A 130 -17.59 -7.80 2.30
C ALA A 130 -19.04 -8.15 2.68
N ALA A 131 -19.64 -7.42 3.64
CA ALA A 131 -21.02 -7.62 4.06
C ALA A 131 -22.06 -7.32 2.96
N THR A 132 -21.69 -6.64 1.89
CA THR A 132 -22.51 -6.49 0.68
C THR A 132 -22.66 -7.80 -0.09
N PHE A 133 -21.73 -8.75 0.04
CA PHE A 133 -21.60 -9.95 -0.81
C PHE A 133 -21.58 -9.63 -2.32
N ASN A 134 -21.22 -8.41 -2.68
CA ASN A 134 -21.26 -7.86 -4.02
C ASN A 134 -19.85 -7.52 -4.54
N PRO A 135 -19.25 -8.35 -5.42
CA PRO A 135 -17.95 -8.05 -6.01
C PRO A 135 -17.92 -6.72 -6.81
N ASP A 136 -19.05 -6.30 -7.40
CA ASP A 136 -19.11 -5.03 -8.13
C ASP A 136 -18.97 -3.82 -7.17
N ALA A 137 -19.49 -3.95 -5.94
CA ALA A 137 -19.29 -2.97 -4.89
C ALA A 137 -17.80 -2.83 -4.55
N ALA A 138 -17.11 -3.95 -4.34
CA ALA A 138 -15.66 -3.96 -4.08
C ALA A 138 -14.86 -3.39 -5.27
N HIS A 139 -15.22 -3.74 -6.51
CA HIS A 139 -14.61 -3.19 -7.71
C HIS A 139 -14.82 -1.67 -7.81
N LYS A 140 -16.03 -1.17 -7.52
CA LYS A 140 -16.35 0.26 -7.53
C LYS A 140 -15.51 1.03 -6.52
N VAL A 141 -15.39 0.54 -5.28
CA VAL A 141 -14.51 1.12 -4.24
C VAL A 141 -13.06 1.13 -4.73
N GLY A 142 -12.56 -0.01 -5.21
CA GLY A 142 -11.19 -0.13 -5.73
C GLY A 142 -10.92 0.84 -6.87
N ARG A 143 -11.82 0.94 -7.84
CA ARG A 143 -11.71 1.88 -8.96
C ARG A 143 -11.62 3.33 -8.49
N THR A 144 -12.42 3.71 -7.52
CA THR A 144 -12.46 5.06 -6.99
C THR A 144 -11.18 5.40 -6.24
N LEU A 145 -10.71 4.50 -5.34
CA LEU A 145 -9.40 4.64 -4.67
C LEU A 145 -8.24 4.70 -5.66
N GLY A 146 -8.22 3.82 -6.66
CA GLY A 146 -7.20 3.84 -7.71
C GLY A 146 -7.17 5.16 -8.49
N THR A 147 -8.33 5.82 -8.64
CA THR A 147 -8.41 7.16 -9.23
C THR A 147 -7.77 8.20 -8.31
N GLU A 148 -8.07 8.19 -7.00
CA GLU A 148 -7.43 9.12 -6.04
C GLU A 148 -5.91 8.97 -6.01
N VAL A 149 -5.41 7.74 -5.96
CA VAL A 149 -3.96 7.44 -5.98
C VAL A 149 -3.31 8.06 -7.22
N LYS A 150 -3.89 7.83 -8.39
CA LYS A 150 -3.42 8.38 -9.66
C LYS A 150 -3.50 9.90 -9.71
N ASP A 151 -4.63 10.49 -9.33
CA ASP A 151 -4.88 11.93 -9.35
C ASP A 151 -3.93 12.70 -8.43
N TYR A 152 -3.46 12.08 -7.37
CA TYR A 152 -2.47 12.64 -6.46
C TYR A 152 -1.02 12.29 -6.81
N GLY A 153 -0.79 11.59 -7.92
CA GLY A 153 0.54 11.33 -8.47
C GLY A 153 1.29 10.18 -7.79
N LEU A 154 0.57 9.27 -7.14
CA LEU A 154 1.14 8.09 -6.49
C LEU A 154 1.00 6.86 -7.39
N ASP A 155 1.81 5.84 -7.16
CA ASP A 155 1.93 4.71 -8.09
C ASP A 155 1.21 3.45 -7.61
N VAL A 156 1.26 3.16 -6.30
CA VAL A 156 0.80 1.90 -5.73
C VAL A 156 0.08 2.12 -4.41
N LEU A 157 -1.06 1.48 -4.24
CA LEU A 157 -1.76 1.38 -2.97
C LEU A 157 -1.40 0.07 -2.26
N LEU A 158 -0.97 0.15 -1.00
CA LEU A 158 -0.66 -1.00 -0.15
C LEU A 158 -1.95 -1.63 0.39
N ALA A 159 -2.73 -2.19 -0.51
CA ALA A 159 -4.04 -2.79 -0.28
C ALA A 159 -4.36 -3.82 -1.38
N PRO A 160 -5.30 -4.76 -1.12
CA PRO A 160 -6.08 -4.97 0.09
C PRO A 160 -5.40 -5.87 1.11
N GLY A 161 -5.85 -5.80 2.38
CA GLY A 161 -5.57 -6.81 3.39
C GLY A 161 -6.56 -7.97 3.30
N VAL A 162 -6.08 -9.24 3.35
CA VAL A 162 -6.93 -10.42 3.14
C VAL A 162 -6.74 -11.53 4.16
N ASN A 163 -6.10 -11.25 5.30
CA ASN A 163 -6.02 -12.24 6.35
C ASN A 163 -7.42 -12.56 6.89
N LEU A 164 -7.66 -13.81 7.27
CA LEU A 164 -8.97 -14.22 7.74
C LEU A 164 -9.28 -13.67 9.13
N MET A 165 -10.52 -13.29 9.37
CA MET A 165 -11.02 -12.87 10.69
C MET A 165 -11.22 -14.07 11.61
N ARG A 166 -10.15 -14.77 11.95
CA ARG A 166 -10.19 -15.96 12.77
C ARG A 166 -10.66 -15.67 14.21
N ASN A 167 -10.25 -14.52 14.75
CA ASN A 167 -10.61 -14.07 16.09
C ASN A 167 -11.22 -12.68 16.02
N VAL A 168 -12.42 -12.51 16.59
CA VAL A 168 -13.12 -11.21 16.62
C VAL A 168 -12.36 -10.11 17.35
N LEU A 169 -11.38 -10.47 18.17
CA LEU A 169 -10.54 -9.52 18.93
C LEU A 169 -9.31 -9.05 18.16
N CYS A 170 -8.98 -9.63 16.99
CA CYS A 170 -7.83 -9.20 16.22
C CYS A 170 -7.92 -7.70 15.85
N GLY A 171 -6.85 -6.97 16.14
CA GLY A 171 -6.80 -5.52 15.99
C GLY A 171 -7.04 -5.02 14.56
N ARG A 172 -6.61 -5.77 13.54
CA ARG A 172 -6.70 -5.39 12.14
C ARG A 172 -7.91 -5.95 11.39
N ASN A 173 -8.89 -6.54 12.09
CA ASN A 173 -10.10 -7.05 11.45
C ASN A 173 -10.86 -6.01 10.62
N HIS A 174 -10.77 -4.72 10.96
CA HIS A 174 -11.41 -3.63 10.20
C HIS A 174 -10.90 -3.52 8.76
N GLU A 175 -9.65 -3.90 8.49
CA GLU A 175 -9.05 -3.87 7.15
C GLU A 175 -9.08 -5.22 6.43
N TYR A 176 -9.64 -6.27 7.06
CA TYR A 176 -9.85 -7.58 6.47
C TYR A 176 -11.32 -7.79 6.10
N TYR A 177 -11.60 -8.70 5.15
CA TYR A 177 -12.94 -8.85 4.58
C TYR A 177 -13.83 -9.76 5.41
N SER A 178 -13.42 -11.01 5.69
CA SER A 178 -14.27 -12.04 6.28
C SER A 178 -13.46 -13.15 6.96
N GLU A 179 -14.17 -14.02 7.70
CA GLU A 179 -13.66 -15.32 8.12
C GLU A 179 -13.71 -16.36 6.99
N ASP A 180 -14.54 -16.15 5.97
CA ASP A 180 -14.67 -17.01 4.82
C ASP A 180 -13.57 -16.71 3.78
N PRO A 181 -12.70 -17.68 3.43
CA PRO A 181 -11.61 -17.45 2.50
C PRO A 181 -12.08 -17.24 1.06
N VAL A 182 -13.25 -17.79 0.66
CA VAL A 182 -13.77 -17.62 -0.69
C VAL A 182 -14.34 -16.22 -0.86
N LEU A 183 -15.19 -15.77 0.08
CA LEU A 183 -15.70 -14.40 0.09
C LEU A 183 -14.56 -13.40 0.11
N THR A 184 -13.59 -13.57 1.02
CA THR A 184 -12.40 -12.70 1.13
C THR A 184 -11.63 -12.64 -0.19
N GLY A 185 -11.35 -13.79 -0.82
CA GLY A 185 -10.60 -13.87 -2.07
C GLY A 185 -11.32 -13.21 -3.25
N LYS A 186 -12.63 -13.43 -3.38
CA LYS A 186 -13.45 -12.86 -4.46
C LYS A 186 -13.61 -11.34 -4.34
N MET A 187 -13.88 -10.84 -3.13
CA MET A 187 -13.99 -9.41 -2.87
C MET A 187 -12.64 -8.71 -3.09
N ALA A 188 -11.53 -9.33 -2.63
CA ALA A 188 -10.18 -8.81 -2.86
C ALA A 188 -9.81 -8.77 -4.35
N ALA A 189 -10.10 -9.81 -5.11
CA ALA A 189 -9.83 -9.85 -6.55
C ALA A 189 -10.58 -8.72 -7.28
N ALA A 190 -11.85 -8.51 -6.95
CA ALA A 190 -12.66 -7.44 -7.53
C ALA A 190 -12.09 -6.05 -7.18
N TYR A 191 -11.72 -5.83 -5.93
CA TYR A 191 -11.10 -4.60 -5.45
C TYR A 191 -9.77 -4.31 -6.15
N ILE A 192 -8.88 -5.31 -6.28
CA ILE A 192 -7.61 -5.20 -7.01
C ILE A 192 -7.85 -4.83 -8.46
N ASN A 193 -8.75 -5.54 -9.13
CA ASN A 193 -9.11 -5.26 -10.53
C ASN A 193 -9.65 -3.83 -10.69
N GLY A 194 -10.44 -3.36 -9.73
CA GLY A 194 -10.91 -1.97 -9.70
C GLY A 194 -9.77 -0.95 -9.67
N ILE A 195 -8.82 -1.09 -8.73
CA ILE A 195 -7.65 -0.19 -8.62
C ILE A 195 -6.79 -0.27 -9.90
N GLN A 196 -6.45 -1.49 -10.33
CA GLN A 196 -5.57 -1.71 -11.48
C GLN A 196 -6.20 -1.25 -12.81
N SER A 197 -7.53 -1.17 -12.90
CA SER A 197 -8.23 -0.57 -14.04
C SER A 197 -7.91 0.91 -14.26
N ARG A 198 -7.32 1.57 -13.27
CA ARG A 198 -6.87 2.98 -13.35
C ARG A 198 -5.38 3.10 -13.70
N GLY A 199 -4.69 1.98 -13.91
CA GLY A 199 -3.24 1.91 -14.08
C GLY A 199 -2.46 2.09 -12.77
N THR A 200 -3.13 2.04 -11.63
CA THR A 200 -2.55 2.12 -10.28
C THR A 200 -2.23 0.72 -9.78
N GLY A 201 -1.05 0.53 -9.18
CA GLY A 201 -0.65 -0.76 -8.62
C GLY A 201 -1.33 -1.07 -7.29
N THR A 202 -1.35 -2.35 -6.95
CA THR A 202 -1.85 -2.88 -5.66
C THR A 202 -0.80 -3.73 -4.97
N CYS A 203 -0.92 -3.84 -3.64
CA CYS A 203 -0.11 -4.74 -2.84
C CYS A 203 -1.01 -5.61 -1.97
N LEU A 204 -1.22 -6.85 -2.36
CA LEU A 204 -2.00 -7.83 -1.61
C LEU A 204 -1.28 -8.23 -0.32
N LYS A 205 -1.92 -8.07 0.85
CA LYS A 205 -1.28 -8.22 2.17
C LYS A 205 -2.16 -8.90 3.21
N HIS A 206 -1.62 -9.47 4.27
CA HIS A 206 -0.21 -9.73 4.61
C HIS A 206 0.06 -11.23 4.45
N PHE A 207 0.90 -11.60 3.55
CA PHE A 207 1.17 -12.99 3.14
C PHE A 207 2.18 -13.65 4.08
N ALA A 208 1.78 -14.52 5.04
CA ALA A 208 0.45 -15.00 5.30
C ALA A 208 0.24 -15.26 6.81
N VAL A 209 -1.02 -15.57 7.16
CA VAL A 209 -1.40 -16.02 8.52
C VAL A 209 -1.17 -14.96 9.60
N ASN A 210 -1.29 -13.67 9.29
CA ASN A 210 -1.26 -12.59 10.26
C ASN A 210 -2.66 -12.38 10.88
N ASN A 211 -3.01 -13.21 11.87
CA ASN A 211 -4.34 -13.26 12.47
C ASN A 211 -4.40 -12.76 13.93
N GLN A 212 -3.32 -12.13 14.40
CA GLN A 212 -3.24 -11.40 15.66
C GLN A 212 -2.21 -10.29 15.57
N GLU A 213 -2.43 -9.21 16.33
CA GLU A 213 -1.53 -8.06 16.38
C GLU A 213 -0.60 -8.08 17.59
N THR A 214 -1.10 -8.62 18.72
CA THR A 214 -0.29 -8.76 19.93
C THR A 214 0.94 -9.62 19.68
N ASN A 215 2.13 -9.06 19.91
CA ASN A 215 3.44 -9.71 19.68
C ASN A 215 3.65 -10.23 18.23
N ARG A 216 3.03 -9.58 17.23
CA ARG A 216 3.02 -10.03 15.83
C ARG A 216 4.41 -10.30 15.25
N ASN A 217 5.43 -9.53 15.64
CA ASN A 217 6.81 -9.67 15.15
C ASN A 217 7.53 -10.93 15.64
N ASN A 218 7.01 -11.60 16.69
CA ASN A 218 7.59 -12.84 17.23
C ASN A 218 6.59 -13.99 17.24
N ASN A 219 5.33 -13.72 16.89
CA ASN A 219 4.30 -14.75 16.80
C ASN A 219 4.69 -15.83 15.81
N ASP A 220 4.44 -17.09 16.17
CA ASP A 220 4.66 -18.26 15.30
C ASP A 220 3.31 -18.98 15.11
N SER A 221 2.69 -18.74 13.97
CA SER A 221 1.44 -19.40 13.59
C SER A 221 1.73 -20.85 13.21
N ARG A 222 1.34 -21.78 14.08
CA ARG A 222 1.60 -23.22 13.89
C ARG A 222 0.35 -23.93 13.40
N LEU A 223 0.46 -24.56 12.24
CA LEU A 223 -0.63 -25.25 11.58
C LEU A 223 -0.11 -26.29 10.59
N THR A 224 -0.94 -27.32 10.33
CA THR A 224 -0.63 -28.32 9.31
C THR A 224 -0.88 -27.77 7.91
N GLN A 225 -0.40 -28.47 6.89
CA GLN A 225 -0.54 -28.05 5.48
C GLN A 225 -2.00 -27.88 5.05
N ARG A 226 -2.90 -28.75 5.52
CA ARG A 226 -4.30 -28.69 5.09
C ARG A 226 -5.00 -27.37 5.48
N PRO A 227 -5.07 -26.94 6.76
CA PRO A 227 -5.65 -25.63 7.09
C PRO A 227 -4.83 -24.46 6.50
N LEU A 228 -3.51 -24.59 6.37
CA LEU A 228 -2.70 -23.57 5.70
C LEU A 228 -3.20 -23.33 4.27
N ARG A 229 -3.34 -24.38 3.48
CA ARG A 229 -3.71 -24.32 2.06
C ARG A 229 -5.20 -24.10 1.82
N GLU A 230 -6.08 -24.77 2.56
CA GLU A 230 -7.50 -24.74 2.31
C GLU A 230 -8.21 -23.53 2.94
N LEU A 231 -7.60 -22.88 3.94
CA LEU A 231 -8.17 -21.71 4.62
C LEU A 231 -7.28 -20.48 4.46
N TYR A 232 -6.11 -20.44 5.13
CA TYR A 232 -5.34 -19.21 5.27
C TYR A 232 -4.68 -18.70 3.98
N LEU A 233 -4.29 -19.60 3.08
CA LEU A 233 -3.74 -19.25 1.78
C LEU A 233 -4.81 -19.15 0.69
N LYS A 234 -6.01 -19.72 0.90
CA LYS A 234 -7.05 -19.81 -0.13
C LYS A 234 -7.51 -18.43 -0.62
N CYS A 235 -7.67 -17.45 0.27
CA CYS A 235 -8.04 -16.08 -0.12
C CYS A 235 -6.95 -15.42 -0.98
N PHE A 236 -5.68 -15.64 -0.68
CA PHE A 236 -4.55 -15.16 -1.49
C PHE A 236 -4.51 -15.86 -2.86
N GLU A 237 -4.70 -17.17 -2.89
CA GLU A 237 -4.73 -17.96 -4.13
C GLU A 237 -5.79 -17.41 -5.10
N ILE A 238 -7.01 -17.20 -4.62
CA ILE A 238 -8.12 -16.66 -5.42
C ILE A 238 -7.75 -15.25 -5.92
N ALA A 239 -7.31 -14.37 -5.02
CA ALA A 239 -6.96 -13.00 -5.36
C ALA A 239 -5.83 -12.94 -6.41
N VAL A 240 -4.76 -13.74 -6.23
CA VAL A 240 -3.64 -13.80 -7.19
C VAL A 240 -4.10 -14.31 -8.55
N LYS A 241 -4.80 -15.44 -8.59
CA LYS A 241 -5.22 -16.06 -9.85
C LYS A 241 -6.21 -15.21 -10.64
N GLU A 242 -7.10 -14.47 -9.96
CA GLU A 242 -8.16 -13.70 -10.60
C GLU A 242 -7.81 -12.23 -10.88
N SER A 243 -6.71 -11.70 -10.29
CA SER A 243 -6.38 -10.28 -10.47
C SER A 243 -4.91 -9.98 -10.76
N GLN A 244 -3.97 -10.90 -10.50
CA GLN A 244 -2.54 -10.65 -10.66
C GLN A 244 -2.12 -9.29 -10.09
N PRO A 245 -2.15 -9.10 -8.74
CA PRO A 245 -1.75 -7.84 -8.13
C PRO A 245 -0.31 -7.47 -8.52
N TRP A 246 0.01 -6.18 -8.61
CA TRP A 246 1.38 -5.77 -8.95
C TRP A 246 2.40 -6.23 -7.92
N SER A 247 1.97 -6.33 -6.67
CA SER A 247 2.83 -6.83 -5.59
C SER A 247 2.06 -7.60 -4.53
N VAL A 248 2.81 -8.39 -3.76
CA VAL A 248 2.37 -9.09 -2.56
C VAL A 248 3.30 -8.68 -1.41
N MET A 249 2.75 -8.39 -0.24
CA MET A 249 3.52 -8.08 0.97
C MET A 249 3.51 -9.26 1.91
N THR A 250 4.71 -9.75 2.29
CA THR A 250 4.87 -10.78 3.31
C THR A 250 4.56 -10.23 4.71
N ALA A 251 4.13 -11.10 5.62
CA ALA A 251 3.66 -10.71 6.95
C ALA A 251 4.81 -10.58 7.98
N TYR A 252 4.49 -10.00 9.15
CA TYR A 252 5.44 -9.88 10.26
C TYR A 252 5.75 -11.21 10.96
N ASN A 253 4.74 -12.08 11.05
CA ASN A 253 4.77 -13.30 11.85
C ASN A 253 5.58 -14.41 11.20
N LYS A 254 5.85 -15.44 11.99
CA LYS A 254 6.33 -16.72 11.50
C LYS A 254 5.16 -17.64 11.15
N VAL A 255 5.41 -18.54 10.22
CA VAL A 255 4.58 -19.71 9.94
C VAL A 255 5.46 -20.95 10.13
N ASN A 256 5.06 -21.81 11.07
CA ASN A 256 5.79 -23.06 11.38
C ASN A 256 7.30 -22.84 11.62
N GLY A 257 7.66 -21.77 12.32
CA GLY A 257 9.02 -21.45 12.75
C GLY A 257 9.81 -20.53 11.81
N LYS A 258 9.37 -20.28 10.58
CA LYS A 258 10.04 -19.39 9.62
C LYS A 258 9.30 -18.07 9.46
N TYR A 259 10.01 -16.95 9.39
CA TYR A 259 9.41 -15.67 8.99
C TYR A 259 8.91 -15.77 7.55
N THR A 260 7.73 -15.20 7.28
CA THR A 260 7.10 -15.34 5.96
C THR A 260 7.93 -14.75 4.82
N CYS A 261 8.69 -13.68 5.08
CA CYS A 261 9.63 -13.11 4.10
C CYS A 261 10.91 -13.94 3.90
N GLU A 262 11.19 -14.90 4.79
CA GLU A 262 12.35 -15.78 4.78
C GLU A 262 11.98 -17.24 4.40
N ASP A 263 10.73 -17.44 3.97
CA ASP A 263 10.19 -18.77 3.65
C ASP A 263 9.98 -18.95 2.15
N ARG A 264 10.94 -19.67 1.52
CA ARG A 264 10.91 -19.99 0.09
C ARG A 264 9.65 -20.77 -0.32
N GLU A 265 9.18 -21.71 0.54
CA GLU A 265 7.98 -22.49 0.24
C GLU A 265 6.78 -21.55 -0.01
N LEU A 266 6.63 -20.49 0.82
CA LEU A 266 5.55 -19.52 0.64
C LEU A 266 5.76 -18.66 -0.60
N THR A 267 6.96 -18.07 -0.77
CA THR A 267 7.18 -16.97 -1.71
C THR A 267 7.53 -17.42 -3.13
N GLU A 268 8.19 -18.55 -3.31
CA GLU A 268 8.50 -19.09 -4.63
C GLU A 268 7.61 -20.30 -4.95
N ASP A 269 7.68 -21.37 -4.14
CA ASP A 269 7.08 -22.65 -4.52
C ASP A 269 5.54 -22.54 -4.61
N ILE A 270 4.88 -21.91 -3.61
CA ILE A 270 3.41 -21.75 -3.59
C ILE A 270 2.99 -20.54 -4.42
N LEU A 271 3.50 -19.33 -4.07
CA LEU A 271 3.00 -18.09 -4.66
C LEU A 271 3.31 -18.02 -6.17
N ARG A 272 4.54 -18.35 -6.57
CA ARG A 272 4.98 -18.23 -7.96
C ARG A 272 4.77 -19.49 -8.77
N ASP A 273 5.30 -20.64 -8.31
CA ASP A 273 5.29 -21.85 -9.12
C ASP A 273 3.89 -22.47 -9.22
N GLU A 274 3.16 -22.58 -8.08
CA GLU A 274 1.82 -23.17 -8.10
C GLU A 274 0.72 -22.18 -8.57
N TRP A 275 0.78 -20.90 -8.14
CA TRP A 275 -0.30 -19.94 -8.46
C TRP A 275 0.02 -19.05 -9.65
N GLY A 276 1.27 -19.05 -10.13
CA GLY A 276 1.68 -18.29 -11.31
C GLY A 276 1.79 -16.78 -11.07
N PHE A 277 2.08 -16.34 -9.84
CA PHE A 277 2.26 -14.93 -9.52
C PHE A 277 3.48 -14.34 -10.24
N LYS A 278 3.28 -13.20 -10.92
CA LYS A 278 4.31 -12.56 -11.74
C LYS A 278 4.80 -11.23 -11.19
N GLY A 279 4.20 -10.73 -10.11
CA GLY A 279 4.52 -9.42 -9.57
C GLY A 279 5.70 -9.41 -8.59
N LEU A 280 5.87 -8.28 -7.91
CA LEU A 280 6.88 -8.05 -6.90
C LEU A 280 6.47 -8.66 -5.55
N VAL A 281 7.39 -9.32 -4.84
CA VAL A 281 7.21 -9.66 -3.42
C VAL A 281 7.99 -8.67 -2.57
N MET A 282 7.31 -7.95 -1.68
CA MET A 282 7.97 -7.07 -0.71
C MET A 282 7.73 -7.54 0.72
N SER A 283 8.64 -7.20 1.62
CA SER A 283 8.42 -7.41 3.06
C SER A 283 7.48 -6.35 3.63
N ASP A 284 6.76 -6.69 4.70
CA ASP A 284 6.22 -5.67 5.59
C ASP A 284 7.36 -4.87 6.25
N TRP A 285 7.06 -3.69 6.81
CA TRP A 285 8.05 -2.72 7.34
C TRP A 285 8.81 -3.30 8.53
N ASN A 286 10.10 -3.59 8.34
CA ASN A 286 10.97 -4.24 9.32
C ASN A 286 10.64 -5.72 9.61
N ALA A 287 9.87 -6.39 8.75
CA ALA A 287 9.60 -7.82 8.89
C ALA A 287 10.87 -8.65 8.66
N GLY A 288 10.91 -9.84 9.26
CA GLY A 288 12.06 -10.76 9.17
C GLY A 288 13.24 -10.35 10.03
N LYS A 289 14.29 -11.16 9.98
CA LYS A 289 15.54 -10.95 10.74
C LYS A 289 16.78 -10.96 9.86
N ASP A 290 16.74 -11.69 8.76
CA ASP A 290 17.89 -11.91 7.86
C ASP A 290 17.58 -11.44 6.44
N ALA A 291 18.27 -10.37 6.02
CA ALA A 291 18.09 -9.77 4.70
C ALA A 291 18.55 -10.71 3.56
N VAL A 292 19.62 -11.46 3.77
CA VAL A 292 20.16 -12.37 2.77
C VAL A 292 19.21 -13.56 2.58
N THR A 293 18.77 -14.17 3.67
CA THR A 293 17.76 -15.24 3.63
C THR A 293 16.47 -14.78 2.95
N SER A 294 16.03 -13.54 3.19
CA SER A 294 14.84 -12.97 2.53
C SER A 294 15.01 -12.90 1.01
N ILE A 295 16.16 -12.41 0.50
CA ILE A 295 16.45 -12.37 -0.96
C ILE A 295 16.51 -13.79 -1.54
N VAL A 296 17.20 -14.70 -0.85
CA VAL A 296 17.29 -16.12 -1.28
C VAL A 296 15.91 -16.76 -1.36
N ALA A 297 15.05 -16.48 -0.38
CA ALA A 297 13.68 -17.00 -0.33
C ALA A 297 12.78 -16.45 -1.46
N GLY A 298 13.12 -15.33 -2.10
CA GLY A 298 12.31 -14.74 -3.17
C GLY A 298 11.49 -13.51 -2.73
N ASN A 299 11.81 -12.95 -1.57
CA ASN A 299 11.32 -11.62 -1.19
C ASN A 299 12.17 -10.57 -1.91
N ASP A 300 11.62 -9.91 -2.93
CA ASP A 300 12.38 -9.12 -3.90
C ASP A 300 12.77 -7.73 -3.38
N MET A 301 11.99 -7.15 -2.46
CA MET A 301 12.24 -5.82 -1.92
C MET A 301 11.99 -5.77 -0.41
N LEU A 302 12.99 -5.31 0.35
CA LEU A 302 12.94 -5.21 1.80
C LEU A 302 12.55 -3.80 2.25
N GLN A 303 11.43 -3.68 2.95
CA GLN A 303 10.94 -2.41 3.47
C GLN A 303 11.29 -2.23 4.97
N PRO A 304 11.52 -1.00 5.43
CA PRO A 304 11.54 0.29 4.71
C PRO A 304 12.91 0.62 4.06
N GLY A 305 13.87 -0.29 4.07
CA GLY A 305 15.26 -0.07 3.65
C GLY A 305 16.11 0.50 4.80
N GLN A 306 17.02 -0.34 5.30
CA GLN A 306 17.90 0.00 6.42
C GLN A 306 19.36 -0.24 6.04
N ASP A 307 20.26 0.60 6.54
CA ASP A 307 21.70 0.45 6.34
C ASP A 307 22.23 -0.94 6.69
N ARG A 308 21.66 -1.59 7.73
CA ARG A 308 22.04 -2.95 8.11
C ARG A 308 21.71 -3.97 7.01
N GLN A 309 20.56 -3.80 6.33
CA GLN A 309 20.14 -4.67 5.23
C GLN A 309 21.06 -4.47 4.02
N TYR A 310 21.34 -3.21 3.68
CA TYR A 310 22.29 -2.84 2.63
C TYR A 310 23.66 -3.49 2.85
N LYS A 311 24.25 -3.28 4.03
CA LYS A 311 25.58 -3.82 4.36
C LYS A 311 25.62 -5.36 4.38
N ALA A 312 24.55 -5.99 4.86
CA ALA A 312 24.47 -7.45 4.90
C ALA A 312 24.41 -8.06 3.50
N ILE A 313 23.57 -7.53 2.61
CA ILE A 313 23.43 -8.02 1.22
C ILE A 313 24.73 -7.78 0.44
N LEU A 314 25.28 -6.55 0.50
CA LEU A 314 26.54 -6.20 -0.18
C LEU A 314 27.66 -7.18 0.21
N LYS A 315 27.90 -7.32 1.51
CA LYS A 315 28.91 -8.24 2.05
C LYS A 315 28.68 -9.69 1.62
N ALA A 316 27.42 -10.14 1.59
CA ALA A 316 27.10 -11.50 1.21
C ALA A 316 27.41 -11.81 -0.27
N VAL A 317 27.16 -10.84 -1.17
CA VAL A 317 27.55 -10.98 -2.58
C VAL A 317 29.08 -10.93 -2.73
N GLU A 318 29.77 -9.98 -2.10
CA GLU A 318 31.23 -9.86 -2.17
C GLU A 318 31.95 -11.10 -1.64
N SER A 319 31.40 -11.76 -0.62
CA SER A 319 31.95 -13.00 -0.05
C SER A 319 31.51 -14.28 -0.79
N GLY A 320 30.63 -14.18 -1.80
CA GLY A 320 30.07 -15.33 -2.51
C GLY A 320 29.04 -16.14 -1.69
N THR A 321 28.58 -15.61 -0.55
CA THR A 321 27.55 -16.27 0.28
C THR A 321 26.14 -16.09 -0.31
N LEU A 322 25.91 -14.98 -1.03
CA LEU A 322 24.73 -14.75 -1.85
C LEU A 322 25.12 -14.77 -3.32
N ASP A 323 24.51 -15.67 -4.10
CA ASP A 323 24.69 -15.71 -5.54
C ASP A 323 24.15 -14.41 -6.19
N LEU A 324 24.97 -13.74 -6.98
CA LEU A 324 24.62 -12.54 -7.71
C LEU A 324 23.37 -12.73 -8.58
N ALA A 325 23.18 -13.95 -9.14
CA ALA A 325 22.00 -14.25 -9.95
C ALA A 325 20.68 -14.16 -9.15
N LEU A 326 20.70 -14.45 -7.85
CA LEU A 326 19.52 -14.27 -6.99
C LEU A 326 19.25 -12.80 -6.68
N LEU A 327 20.29 -11.99 -6.52
CA LEU A 327 20.15 -10.55 -6.42
C LEU A 327 19.61 -9.96 -7.74
N ASP A 328 20.17 -10.33 -8.87
CA ASP A 328 19.74 -9.88 -10.21
C ASP A 328 18.31 -10.26 -10.52
N ARG A 329 17.86 -11.45 -10.10
CA ARG A 329 16.45 -11.86 -10.17
C ARG A 329 15.53 -10.86 -9.44
N SER A 330 15.87 -10.47 -8.22
CA SER A 330 15.08 -9.54 -7.43
C SER A 330 15.14 -8.12 -8.02
N VAL A 331 16.31 -7.66 -8.46
CA VAL A 331 16.49 -6.38 -9.19
C VAL A 331 15.59 -6.33 -10.42
N LYS A 332 15.58 -7.39 -11.23
CA LYS A 332 14.73 -7.47 -12.42
C LYS A 332 13.26 -7.32 -12.08
N ARG A 333 12.77 -8.02 -11.05
CA ARG A 333 11.37 -7.93 -10.59
C ARG A 333 11.01 -6.53 -10.08
N VAL A 334 11.95 -5.84 -9.42
CA VAL A 334 11.74 -4.43 -9.01
C VAL A 334 11.68 -3.52 -10.24
N LEU A 335 12.52 -3.70 -11.25
CA LEU A 335 12.45 -2.92 -12.48
C LEU A 335 11.16 -3.19 -13.27
N GLU A 336 10.71 -4.44 -13.36
CA GLU A 336 9.41 -4.82 -13.94
C GLU A 336 8.23 -4.16 -13.21
N PHE A 337 8.35 -3.92 -11.91
CA PHE A 337 7.37 -3.18 -11.12
C PHE A 337 7.46 -1.67 -11.42
N VAL A 338 8.66 -1.09 -11.45
CA VAL A 338 8.87 0.35 -11.71
C VAL A 338 8.36 0.76 -13.08
N VAL A 339 8.58 -0.03 -14.12
CA VAL A 339 8.13 0.34 -15.49
C VAL A 339 6.61 0.39 -15.65
N LYS A 340 5.85 -0.18 -14.72
CA LYS A 340 4.37 -0.07 -14.69
C LYS A 340 3.88 1.22 -14.05
N SER A 341 4.74 1.95 -13.33
CA SER A 341 4.34 3.10 -12.51
C SER A 341 3.94 4.31 -13.36
N HIS A 342 3.07 5.15 -12.81
CA HIS A 342 2.72 6.44 -13.38
C HIS A 342 3.94 7.36 -13.45
N THR A 343 4.81 7.29 -12.46
CA THR A 343 6.05 8.06 -12.39
C THR A 343 6.99 7.69 -13.53
N PHE A 344 7.16 6.39 -13.84
CA PHE A 344 7.96 5.96 -14.99
C PHE A 344 7.35 6.41 -16.33
N ALA A 345 6.04 6.36 -16.45
CA ALA A 345 5.34 6.83 -17.64
C ALA A 345 5.38 8.36 -17.82
N GLY A 346 5.95 9.12 -16.88
CA GLY A 346 5.95 10.58 -16.92
C GLY A 346 4.55 11.21 -16.85
N TYR A 347 3.60 10.52 -16.17
CA TYR A 347 2.23 10.98 -16.09
C TYR A 347 2.13 12.32 -15.32
N GLU A 348 1.53 13.30 -15.96
CA GLU A 348 1.19 14.57 -15.33
C GLU A 348 -0.15 14.46 -14.61
N TYR A 349 -0.11 14.42 -13.28
CA TYR A 349 -1.30 14.24 -12.44
C TYR A 349 -1.97 15.59 -12.14
N PRO A 350 -3.34 15.62 -12.10
CA PRO A 350 -4.09 16.86 -11.88
C PRO A 350 -3.93 17.40 -10.46
N ASN A 351 -3.41 16.60 -9.53
CA ASN A 351 -3.26 16.92 -8.10
C ASN A 351 -4.58 17.35 -7.44
N LYS A 352 -5.69 16.82 -7.95
CA LYS A 352 -7.06 17.08 -7.53
C LYS A 352 -7.94 15.91 -7.97
N THR A 353 -8.81 15.45 -7.06
CA THR A 353 -9.80 14.40 -7.34
C THR A 353 -11.22 14.88 -7.05
N ASP A 354 -12.24 14.18 -7.54
CA ASP A 354 -13.65 14.49 -7.32
C ASP A 354 -14.16 13.86 -6.01
N LEU A 355 -13.83 14.50 -4.89
CA LEU A 355 -14.18 14.02 -3.56
C LEU A 355 -15.71 13.90 -3.35
N GLU A 356 -16.53 14.71 -4.05
CA GLU A 356 -17.99 14.66 -3.93
C GLU A 356 -18.57 13.42 -4.60
N ALA A 357 -18.13 13.13 -5.81
CA ALA A 357 -18.51 11.89 -6.48
C ALA A 357 -18.03 10.65 -5.72
N HIS A 358 -16.83 10.71 -5.12
CA HIS A 358 -16.28 9.64 -4.30
C HIS A 358 -17.05 9.44 -2.99
N ALA A 359 -17.45 10.49 -2.31
CA ALA A 359 -18.30 10.41 -1.13
C ALA A 359 -19.68 9.80 -1.42
N GLN A 360 -20.21 9.99 -2.65
CA GLN A 360 -21.44 9.32 -3.06
C GLN A 360 -21.23 7.80 -3.18
N VAL A 361 -20.08 7.36 -3.68
CA VAL A 361 -19.72 5.92 -3.72
C VAL A 361 -19.62 5.35 -2.31
N ASP A 362 -18.92 6.06 -1.39
CA ASP A 362 -18.84 5.67 0.02
C ASP A 362 -20.24 5.47 0.63
N ARG A 363 -21.11 6.44 0.45
CA ARG A 363 -22.49 6.40 0.97
C ARG A 363 -23.30 5.23 0.43
N GLU A 364 -23.22 4.96 -0.88
CA GLU A 364 -23.96 3.85 -1.52
C GLU A 364 -23.48 2.51 -0.98
N ILE A 365 -22.17 2.29 -0.98
CA ILE A 365 -21.59 1.00 -0.55
C ILE A 365 -21.71 0.82 0.98
N GLY A 366 -21.55 1.91 1.75
CA GLY A 366 -21.79 1.89 3.20
C GLY A 366 -23.21 1.47 3.53
N ALA A 367 -24.20 2.02 2.82
CA ALA A 367 -25.61 1.65 3.01
C ALA A 367 -25.89 0.19 2.61
N GLU A 368 -25.32 -0.29 1.50
CA GLU A 368 -25.45 -1.68 1.05
C GLU A 368 -24.84 -2.68 2.03
N GLY A 369 -23.74 -2.30 2.70
CA GLY A 369 -23.04 -3.14 3.67
C GLY A 369 -23.66 -3.18 5.07
N ILE A 370 -24.74 -2.42 5.35
CA ILE A 370 -25.46 -2.47 6.62
C ILE A 370 -26.32 -3.74 6.71
N VAL A 371 -26.11 -4.52 7.76
CA VAL A 371 -26.82 -5.79 8.00
C VAL A 371 -27.86 -5.62 9.10
N LEU A 372 -29.15 -5.90 8.79
CA LEU A 372 -30.21 -5.95 9.76
C LEU A 372 -30.22 -7.31 10.45
N LEU A 373 -29.71 -7.38 11.70
CA LEU A 373 -29.55 -8.65 12.44
C LEU A 373 -30.86 -9.13 13.08
N ASP A 374 -31.69 -8.20 13.58
CA ASP A 374 -33.01 -8.51 14.16
C ASP A 374 -33.93 -7.29 13.98
N ASN A 375 -35.22 -7.54 13.78
CA ASN A 375 -36.21 -6.49 13.63
C ASN A 375 -37.58 -6.92 14.20
N LYS A 376 -37.97 -6.34 15.32
CA LYS A 376 -39.27 -6.51 15.93
C LYS A 376 -40.19 -5.35 15.59
N GLN A 377 -40.33 -5.06 14.30
CA GLN A 377 -41.16 -3.99 13.74
C GLN A 377 -40.68 -2.55 14.08
N ALA A 378 -39.44 -2.37 14.53
CA ALA A 378 -38.87 -1.04 14.77
C ALA A 378 -38.45 -0.33 13.47
N LEU A 379 -38.10 -1.10 12.44
CA LEU A 379 -37.68 -0.61 11.13
C LEU A 379 -38.56 -1.22 10.01
N PRO A 380 -38.88 -0.42 8.95
CA PRO A 380 -38.61 1.01 8.84
C PRO A 380 -39.37 1.81 9.92
N MET A 381 -38.78 2.92 10.37
CA MET A 381 -39.43 3.77 11.37
C MET A 381 -40.78 4.27 10.82
N ALA A 382 -41.84 4.18 11.66
CA ALA A 382 -43.17 4.63 11.25
C ALA A 382 -43.20 6.13 10.92
N ALA A 383 -44.02 6.53 9.97
CA ALA A 383 -44.10 7.94 9.47
C ALA A 383 -44.38 8.97 10.57
N GLY A 384 -45.00 8.57 11.68
CA GLY A 384 -45.28 9.45 12.83
C GLY A 384 -44.06 9.74 13.73
N ILE A 385 -42.99 8.96 13.62
CA ILE A 385 -41.76 9.15 14.39
C ILE A 385 -41.03 10.38 13.87
N LYS A 386 -40.78 11.34 14.76
CA LYS A 386 -40.09 12.61 14.45
C LYS A 386 -38.93 12.89 15.40
N LYS A 387 -39.09 12.60 16.69
CA LYS A 387 -38.11 12.93 17.72
C LYS A 387 -37.34 11.71 18.16
N VAL A 388 -36.01 11.83 18.17
CA VAL A 388 -35.07 10.73 18.44
C VAL A 388 -34.20 11.07 19.65
N ALA A 389 -34.24 10.23 20.68
CA ALA A 389 -33.25 10.21 21.74
C ALA A 389 -32.05 9.38 21.29
N LEU A 390 -30.88 10.01 21.18
CA LEU A 390 -29.68 9.38 20.63
C LEU A 390 -28.67 9.10 21.73
N TYR A 391 -28.31 7.82 21.91
CA TYR A 391 -27.38 7.35 22.95
C TYR A 391 -26.12 6.74 22.34
N GLY A 392 -25.07 6.67 23.18
CA GLY A 392 -23.76 6.12 22.82
C GLY A 392 -22.80 7.21 22.31
N THR A 393 -21.56 7.21 22.84
CA THR A 393 -20.54 8.22 22.47
C THR A 393 -20.23 8.21 20.97
N THR A 394 -20.31 7.06 20.29
CA THR A 394 -20.10 6.93 18.83
C THR A 394 -21.20 7.54 17.98
N SER A 395 -22.36 7.85 18.54
CA SER A 395 -23.40 8.64 17.85
C SER A 395 -22.96 10.09 17.60
N TYR A 396 -22.07 10.60 18.44
CA TYR A 396 -21.62 11.99 18.48
C TYR A 396 -20.18 12.16 18.00
N ASP A 397 -19.35 11.16 18.21
CA ASP A 397 -17.96 11.08 17.75
C ASP A 397 -17.79 9.80 16.93
N MET A 398 -18.19 9.90 15.66
CA MET A 398 -18.08 8.79 14.70
C MET A 398 -16.62 8.35 14.57
N VAL A 399 -16.42 7.05 14.50
CA VAL A 399 -15.13 6.45 14.17
C VAL A 399 -15.14 6.10 12.70
N PRO A 400 -14.56 6.93 11.83
CA PRO A 400 -14.64 6.69 10.39
C PRO A 400 -13.75 5.52 9.96
N ALA A 401 -12.63 5.27 10.68
CA ALA A 401 -11.67 4.24 10.33
C ALA A 401 -11.09 3.53 11.57
N GLY A 402 -10.46 2.38 11.35
CA GLY A 402 -9.57 1.77 12.34
C GLY A 402 -8.35 2.64 12.64
N MET A 403 -7.39 2.11 13.41
CA MET A 403 -6.16 2.82 13.75
C MET A 403 -4.94 2.07 13.21
N GLY A 404 -3.86 2.81 12.95
CA GLY A 404 -2.63 2.31 12.35
C GLY A 404 -2.31 3.00 11.03
N PHE A 405 -1.26 2.57 10.36
CA PHE A 405 -0.82 3.18 9.10
C PHE A 405 -1.87 3.10 8.00
N GLY A 406 -2.60 1.98 7.90
CA GLY A 406 -3.68 1.81 6.93
C GLY A 406 -4.87 2.76 7.09
N SER A 407 -4.88 3.57 8.15
CA SER A 407 -5.96 4.52 8.48
C SER A 407 -5.44 5.96 8.65
N THR A 408 -4.21 6.26 8.22
CA THR A 408 -3.65 7.61 8.24
C THR A 408 -4.20 8.48 7.11
N GLY A 409 -4.03 9.80 7.22
CA GLY A 409 -4.55 10.76 6.25
C GLY A 409 -5.73 11.57 6.81
N ILE A 410 -6.21 12.55 6.03
CA ILE A 410 -7.31 13.42 6.44
C ILE A 410 -8.49 13.24 5.49
N GLY A 411 -9.62 12.78 6.05
CA GLY A 411 -10.89 12.74 5.34
C GLY A 411 -11.40 14.15 5.02
N TYR A 412 -12.24 14.26 4.00
CA TYR A 412 -12.82 15.55 3.60
C TYR A 412 -13.87 16.00 4.61
N TYR A 413 -14.80 15.12 4.99
CA TYR A 413 -15.76 15.31 6.06
C TYR A 413 -16.22 13.96 6.62
N THR A 414 -16.87 14.00 7.78
CA THR A 414 -17.49 12.82 8.39
C THR A 414 -18.92 13.17 8.79
N VAL A 415 -19.88 12.33 8.43
CA VAL A 415 -21.29 12.49 8.83
C VAL A 415 -21.54 11.68 10.09
N SER A 416 -21.80 12.36 11.21
CA SER A 416 -22.17 11.70 12.47
C SER A 416 -23.62 11.16 12.40
N MET A 417 -24.01 10.28 13.34
CA MET A 417 -25.40 9.83 13.46
C MET A 417 -26.36 11.01 13.71
N VAL A 418 -25.91 12.04 14.46
CA VAL A 418 -26.66 13.28 14.68
C VAL A 418 -26.96 13.98 13.35
N GLU A 419 -25.95 14.13 12.50
CA GLU A 419 -26.10 14.81 11.21
C GLU A 419 -26.91 13.97 10.23
N GLY A 420 -26.67 12.66 10.18
CA GLY A 420 -27.39 11.74 9.33
C GLY A 420 -28.90 11.72 9.63
N LEU A 421 -29.29 11.67 10.90
CA LEU A 421 -30.69 11.74 11.31
C LEU A 421 -31.31 13.09 10.98
N ARG A 422 -30.60 14.19 11.21
CA ARG A 422 -31.10 15.54 10.83
C ARG A 422 -31.27 15.70 9.34
N ASN A 423 -30.33 15.23 8.55
CA ASN A 423 -30.40 15.25 7.10
C ASN A 423 -31.58 14.41 6.57
N ALA A 424 -31.95 13.36 7.30
CA ALA A 424 -33.13 12.55 7.02
C ALA A 424 -34.46 13.15 7.56
N GLY A 425 -34.44 14.37 8.17
CA GLY A 425 -35.61 15.08 8.63
C GLY A 425 -36.05 14.74 10.05
N TYR A 426 -35.23 14.00 10.83
CA TYR A 426 -35.54 13.74 12.24
C TYR A 426 -35.04 14.86 13.17
N ILE A 427 -35.70 14.98 14.31
CA ILE A 427 -35.34 15.93 15.37
C ILE A 427 -34.57 15.16 16.45
N VAL A 428 -33.27 15.37 16.51
CA VAL A 428 -32.43 14.82 17.59
C VAL A 428 -32.66 15.64 18.87
N ASP A 429 -32.90 14.94 19.98
CA ASP A 429 -33.13 15.55 21.27
C ASP A 429 -32.01 16.54 21.64
N LYS A 430 -32.38 17.79 21.89
CA LYS A 430 -31.42 18.89 22.10
C LYS A 430 -30.75 18.82 23.47
N GLU A 431 -31.47 18.41 24.50
CA GLU A 431 -30.93 18.32 25.85
C GLU A 431 -29.91 17.21 25.93
N LEU A 432 -30.24 16.00 25.43
CA LEU A 432 -29.36 14.87 25.39
C LEU A 432 -28.12 15.16 24.54
N LEU A 433 -28.29 15.80 23.37
CA LEU A 433 -27.18 16.26 22.52
C LEU A 433 -26.19 17.17 23.28
N ASN A 434 -26.70 18.14 24.02
CA ASN A 434 -25.85 19.07 24.77
C ASN A 434 -25.12 18.38 25.92
N ARG A 435 -25.76 17.41 26.56
CA ARG A 435 -25.14 16.60 27.61
C ARG A 435 -24.00 15.73 27.09
N TYR A 436 -24.21 15.03 25.95
CA TYR A 436 -23.15 14.27 25.32
C TYR A 436 -22.00 15.14 24.84
N LYS A 437 -22.29 16.30 24.24
CA LYS A 437 -21.25 17.28 23.85
C LYS A 437 -20.39 17.70 25.04
N LYS A 438 -21.02 18.01 26.18
CA LYS A 438 -20.29 18.36 27.40
C LYS A 438 -19.46 17.19 27.91
N HIS A 439 -20.06 16.01 28.03
CA HIS A 439 -19.39 14.79 28.48
C HIS A 439 -18.17 14.50 27.60
N MET A 440 -18.32 14.49 26.28
CA MET A 440 -17.23 14.25 25.33
C MET A 440 -16.09 15.26 25.46
N ALA A 441 -16.42 16.54 25.70
CA ALA A 441 -15.42 17.58 25.89
C ALA A 441 -14.66 17.42 27.23
N ASP A 442 -15.35 17.04 28.28
CA ASP A 442 -14.75 16.77 29.60
C ASP A 442 -13.83 15.53 29.54
N GLU A 443 -14.29 14.44 28.92
CA GLU A 443 -13.51 13.24 28.67
C GLU A 443 -12.29 13.50 27.80
N GLN A 444 -12.40 14.30 26.75
CA GLN A 444 -11.24 14.66 25.91
C GLN A 444 -10.16 15.38 26.73
N LYS A 445 -10.55 16.30 27.64
CA LYS A 445 -9.59 16.96 28.54
C LYS A 445 -8.98 15.99 29.53
N ARG A 446 -9.77 15.06 30.06
CA ARG A 446 -9.28 14.02 30.98
C ARG A 446 -8.27 13.09 30.33
N LEU A 447 -8.58 12.62 29.12
CA LEU A 447 -7.76 11.64 28.38
C LEU A 447 -6.53 12.27 27.75
N PHE A 448 -6.63 13.53 27.32
CA PHE A 448 -5.59 14.25 26.60
C PHE A 448 -5.33 15.64 27.19
N PRO A 449 -4.79 15.74 28.40
CA PRO A 449 -4.57 17.03 29.06
C PRO A 449 -3.61 17.96 28.32
N HIS A 450 -2.74 17.39 27.47
CA HIS A 450 -1.78 18.12 26.63
C HIS A 450 -2.16 18.10 25.13
N GLY A 451 -3.39 17.78 24.82
CA GLY A 451 -3.89 17.64 23.45
C GLY A 451 -3.77 16.21 22.92
N LYS A 452 -4.68 15.87 22.02
CA LYS A 452 -4.68 14.55 21.35
C LYS A 452 -3.46 14.47 20.40
N PRO A 453 -2.66 13.40 20.46
CA PRO A 453 -1.53 13.24 19.55
C PRO A 453 -2.03 13.18 18.10
N PRO A 454 -1.30 13.78 17.15
CA PRO A 454 -1.71 13.81 15.73
C PRO A 454 -1.68 12.42 15.09
N PHE A 455 -0.92 11.51 15.65
CA PHE A 455 -0.76 10.13 15.21
C PHE A 455 -0.54 9.18 16.39
N ALA A 456 -1.08 7.97 16.32
CA ALA A 456 -0.83 6.91 17.28
C ALA A 456 -0.80 5.55 16.57
N PHE A 457 0.20 4.73 16.89
CA PHE A 457 0.33 3.35 16.38
C PHE A 457 -0.67 2.38 17.04
N THR A 458 -1.15 2.73 18.22
CA THR A 458 -2.12 1.93 18.97
C THR A 458 -3.41 2.71 19.18
N PRO A 459 -4.54 2.03 19.36
CA PRO A 459 -5.81 2.70 19.63
C PRO A 459 -5.69 3.68 20.80
N LEU A 460 -6.06 4.93 20.55
CA LEU A 460 -6.14 5.94 21.59
C LEU A 460 -7.32 5.66 22.50
N PRO A 461 -7.21 5.99 23.80
CA PRO A 461 -8.34 5.87 24.73
C PRO A 461 -9.49 6.74 24.24
N ARG A 462 -10.71 6.27 24.44
CA ARG A 462 -11.95 6.96 24.06
C ARG A 462 -12.71 7.37 25.31
N ALA A 463 -13.63 8.33 25.12
CA ALA A 463 -14.56 8.72 26.15
C ALA A 463 -15.33 7.51 26.68
N GLU A 464 -15.46 7.41 27.97
CA GLU A 464 -16.34 6.42 28.60
C GLU A 464 -17.79 6.69 28.24
N GLU A 465 -18.62 5.64 28.27
CA GLU A 465 -20.04 5.82 27.97
C GLU A 465 -20.72 6.60 29.10
N PHE A 466 -21.55 7.53 28.71
CA PHE A 466 -22.42 8.24 29.62
C PHE A 466 -23.62 7.36 30.01
N LEU A 467 -23.78 7.08 31.32
CA LEU A 467 -24.89 6.29 31.85
C LEU A 467 -25.97 7.24 32.43
N PRO A 468 -27.13 7.38 31.79
CA PRO A 468 -28.22 8.18 32.33
C PRO A 468 -28.87 7.53 33.53
N THR A 469 -29.41 8.33 34.47
CA THR A 469 -30.19 7.82 35.60
C THR A 469 -31.57 7.33 35.14
N ALA A 470 -32.26 6.57 36.01
CA ALA A 470 -33.60 6.10 35.71
C ALA A 470 -34.61 7.25 35.49
N GLU A 471 -34.48 8.34 36.26
CA GLU A 471 -35.32 9.54 36.15
C GLU A 471 -35.09 10.24 34.79
N GLU A 472 -33.84 10.33 34.38
CA GLU A 472 -33.45 10.90 33.10
C GLU A 472 -34.00 10.08 31.93
N LEU A 473 -33.89 8.74 32.00
CA LEU A 473 -34.48 7.85 31.01
C LEU A 473 -35.99 7.99 30.95
N ALA A 474 -36.68 8.09 32.10
CA ALA A 474 -38.12 8.29 32.13
C ALA A 474 -38.55 9.63 31.52
N ALA A 475 -37.76 10.71 31.68
CA ALA A 475 -37.98 11.98 31.06
C ALA A 475 -37.79 11.90 29.52
N GLN A 476 -36.77 11.23 29.07
CA GLN A 476 -36.48 11.06 27.62
C GLN A 476 -37.55 10.20 26.92
N VAL A 477 -38.07 9.17 27.57
CA VAL A 477 -39.21 8.36 27.04
C VAL A 477 -40.45 9.21 26.81
N LYS A 478 -40.71 10.20 27.66
CA LYS A 478 -41.87 11.13 27.49
C LYS A 478 -41.64 12.18 26.40
N ALA A 479 -40.38 12.54 26.17
CA ALA A 479 -40.02 13.66 25.27
C ALA A 479 -39.79 13.20 23.82
N ASN A 480 -39.51 11.92 23.57
CA ASN A 480 -39.10 11.40 22.28
C ASN A 480 -39.98 10.22 21.84
N ASP A 481 -40.01 9.99 20.52
CA ASP A 481 -40.82 8.93 19.90
C ASP A 481 -40.07 7.60 19.86
N ILE A 482 -38.73 7.64 19.75
CA ILE A 482 -37.84 6.46 19.66
C ILE A 482 -36.48 6.80 20.27
N ALA A 483 -35.80 5.76 20.75
CA ALA A 483 -34.39 5.83 21.14
C ALA A 483 -33.52 5.04 20.15
N VAL A 484 -32.38 5.62 19.78
CA VAL A 484 -31.33 4.96 19.00
C VAL A 484 -30.08 4.87 19.87
N LEU A 485 -29.54 3.66 20.05
CA LEU A 485 -28.31 3.42 20.80
C LEU A 485 -27.23 2.92 19.84
N THR A 486 -26.10 3.63 19.80
CA THR A 486 -24.93 3.16 19.05
C THR A 486 -23.89 2.55 19.97
N LEU A 487 -23.30 1.45 19.53
CA LEU A 487 -22.17 0.80 20.20
C LEU A 487 -20.99 0.80 19.24
N GLY A 488 -19.93 1.51 19.60
CA GLY A 488 -18.71 1.57 18.82
C GLY A 488 -17.61 0.68 19.37
N ARG A 489 -16.85 0.06 18.46
CA ARG A 489 -15.62 -0.67 18.81
C ARG A 489 -14.49 -0.14 17.95
N VAL A 490 -13.35 0.17 18.59
CA VAL A 490 -12.13 0.61 17.91
C VAL A 490 -11.10 -0.49 18.02
N SER A 491 -10.42 -0.75 16.92
CA SER A 491 -9.26 -1.62 16.88
C SER A 491 -8.24 -1.07 15.89
N GLY A 492 -7.04 -1.61 15.92
CA GLY A 492 -6.00 -1.10 15.06
C GLY A 492 -4.75 -1.96 15.05
N GLU A 493 -3.81 -1.50 14.27
CA GLU A 493 -2.52 -2.13 14.09
C GLU A 493 -1.71 -2.14 15.40
N GLY A 494 -0.97 -3.24 15.62
CA GLY A 494 -0.07 -3.43 16.75
C GLY A 494 -0.74 -3.83 18.07
N CYS A 495 -2.08 -3.94 18.12
CA CYS A 495 -2.81 -4.21 19.37
C CYS A 495 -4.14 -4.92 19.09
N ASP A 496 -4.33 -6.09 19.73
CA ASP A 496 -5.62 -6.76 19.73
C ASP A 496 -6.56 -6.15 20.77
N ARG A 497 -7.87 -6.30 20.57
CA ARG A 497 -8.88 -5.92 21.55
C ARG A 497 -8.85 -6.86 22.75
N ARG A 498 -9.27 -6.36 23.91
CA ARG A 498 -9.41 -7.10 25.15
C ARG A 498 -10.86 -7.24 25.57
#